data_c5a3439a191fad915c882855430ec2a1
#
_entry.id   c5a3439a191fad915c882855430ec2a1
#
_cell.length_a   1.000
_cell.length_b   1.000
_cell.length_c   1.000
_cell.angle_alpha   90.00
_cell.angle_beta   90.00
_cell.angle_gamma   90.00
#
_symmetry.space_group_name_H-M   'P 1'
#
loop_
_entity.id
_entity.type
_entity.pdbx_description
1 polymer ?
#
loop_
_entity_poly.entity_id
_entity_poly.type
_entity_poly.pdbx_seq_one_letter_code
_entity_poly.pdbx_strand_id
1 'polypeptide(L)'
;INQMKKSNWVEALKISKKAKDKSIYNFIQWRHLLTKGNKASYYDYKTFIDSNEDYARINRVRYLSEHKLSTDTISPKKIIKWFENSDPLSGFGKLILGESYIKNGNNDKGISLIKEGWVNAELTKSELRFYRKKYKKFLNADDYIKRADYLAWNNKYWDLKRMLRYLPKDYELLYTARQLLMSKSYGVDNAISKVPVKFKNDAGLNYDRLKWRRKRGRVDSSVEILTKIKNTEDYLVRPDKWWIEREIISRSLIYKKKYELAYKISSNHGMKDGPEFAAAEWMSGWIALSFLNDPLLAKDHFENFYNNVSYPISTARGAYWLGRTYKKLNDKQKSEEWFKKASKFLTTYYGQLAFMEINPNQNFELSKDMEVKKEYREYFFKKEIVKLIYLLNELDEDKYTKHILRHLANEDVDSGSEILAAELATNIERFDFAIQISKLASYEKRFHNKYNYPIMSTPKYINGRKIPENAFILSIIRQESEFDLSANSHAGAKGLMQLMPYTAKLVAKQAKFPYSKSRLTTDPEYNINLGSHYIAGLILEYEG
;
A
#
# COMPACT_ATOMS: atom_id res chain seq x y z
N ILE A 1 -7.12 22.28 -19.50
CA ILE A 1 -7.80 21.58 -18.38
C ILE A 1 -9.26 21.27 -18.71
N ASN A 2 -10.11 22.23 -19.12
CA ASN A 2 -11.53 21.99 -19.40
C ASN A 2 -11.78 20.88 -20.45
N GLN A 3 -10.99 20.82 -21.51
CA GLN A 3 -11.09 19.75 -22.51
C GLN A 3 -10.64 18.40 -21.94
N MET A 4 -9.62 18.40 -21.09
CA MET A 4 -9.17 17.21 -20.37
C MET A 4 -10.27 16.68 -19.42
N LYS A 5 -10.94 17.54 -18.66
CA LYS A 5 -12.10 17.17 -17.79
C LYS A 5 -13.21 16.49 -18.59
N LYS A 6 -13.46 16.94 -19.82
CA LYS A 6 -14.43 16.35 -20.76
C LYS A 6 -13.91 15.11 -21.48
N SER A 7 -12.68 14.66 -21.19
CA SER A 7 -12.00 13.56 -21.90
C SER A 7 -11.79 13.79 -23.40
N ASN A 8 -11.85 15.06 -23.86
CA ASN A 8 -11.55 15.43 -25.22
C ASN A 8 -10.03 15.63 -25.42
N TRP A 9 -9.33 14.50 -25.45
CA TRP A 9 -7.86 14.47 -25.45
C TRP A 9 -7.23 15.09 -26.69
N VAL A 10 -7.85 14.91 -27.86
CA VAL A 10 -7.33 15.47 -29.11
C VAL A 10 -7.27 17.00 -29.05
N GLU A 11 -8.35 17.63 -28.63
CA GLU A 11 -8.42 19.08 -28.51
C GLU A 11 -7.58 19.61 -27.34
N ALA A 12 -7.56 18.87 -26.21
CA ALA A 12 -6.71 19.21 -25.07
C ALA A 12 -5.23 19.26 -25.45
N LEU A 13 -4.73 18.24 -26.17
CA LEU A 13 -3.36 18.17 -26.66
C LEU A 13 -3.06 19.26 -27.70
N LYS A 14 -4.00 19.51 -28.63
CA LYS A 14 -3.86 20.56 -29.65
C LYS A 14 -3.73 21.96 -29.02
N ILE A 15 -4.57 22.27 -28.04
CA ILE A 15 -4.53 23.56 -27.33
C ILE A 15 -3.23 23.67 -26.52
N SER A 16 -2.87 22.62 -25.77
CA SER A 16 -1.70 22.66 -24.89
C SER A 16 -0.37 22.79 -25.64
N LYS A 17 -0.27 22.31 -26.90
CA LYS A 17 0.89 22.53 -27.77
C LYS A 17 1.18 24.00 -28.05
N LYS A 18 0.16 24.88 -27.97
CA LYS A 18 0.29 26.32 -28.18
C LYS A 18 0.79 27.05 -26.92
N ALA A 19 0.78 26.40 -25.76
CA ALA A 19 1.30 26.98 -24.54
C ALA A 19 2.80 27.22 -24.63
N LYS A 20 3.29 28.35 -24.10
CA LYS A 20 4.73 28.63 -24.00
C LYS A 20 5.40 27.66 -23.02
N ASP A 21 4.68 27.32 -21.95
CA ASP A 21 5.12 26.38 -20.92
C ASP A 21 4.87 24.94 -21.37
N LYS A 22 5.95 24.21 -21.58
CA LYS A 22 5.90 22.79 -22.02
C LYS A 22 5.41 21.85 -20.92
N SER A 23 5.48 22.23 -19.65
CA SER A 23 5.02 21.38 -18.55
C SER A 23 3.52 21.11 -18.64
N ILE A 24 2.73 22.05 -19.13
CA ILE A 24 1.27 21.89 -19.35
C ILE A 24 1.00 20.83 -20.43
N TYR A 25 1.75 20.88 -21.55
CA TYR A 25 1.60 19.89 -22.61
C TYR A 25 2.00 18.49 -22.12
N ASN A 26 3.15 18.37 -21.46
CA ASN A 26 3.63 17.10 -20.92
C ASN A 26 2.65 16.54 -19.87
N PHE A 27 2.08 17.38 -19.02
CA PHE A 27 1.05 16.97 -18.06
C PHE A 27 -0.20 16.43 -18.75
N ILE A 28 -0.73 17.11 -19.76
CA ILE A 28 -1.93 16.66 -20.48
C ILE A 28 -1.66 15.36 -21.25
N GLN A 29 -0.49 15.23 -21.87
CA GLN A 29 -0.08 14.00 -22.55
C GLN A 29 0.03 12.84 -21.54
N TRP A 30 0.72 13.05 -20.42
CA TRP A 30 0.84 12.08 -19.33
C TRP A 30 -0.52 11.64 -18.80
N ARG A 31 -1.44 12.59 -18.59
CA ARG A 31 -2.81 12.30 -18.14
C ARG A 31 -3.59 11.47 -19.16
N HIS A 32 -3.46 11.79 -20.44
CA HIS A 32 -4.04 11.02 -21.53
C HIS A 32 -3.54 9.57 -21.52
N LEU A 33 -2.22 9.39 -21.45
CA LEU A 33 -1.60 8.06 -21.45
C LEU A 33 -1.99 7.22 -20.22
N LEU A 34 -2.22 7.82 -19.06
CA LEU A 34 -2.67 7.14 -17.84
C LEU A 34 -4.18 6.84 -17.82
N THR A 35 -4.96 7.44 -18.73
CA THR A 35 -6.42 7.25 -18.74
C THR A 35 -6.79 5.88 -19.29
N LYS A 36 -7.62 5.13 -18.55
CA LYS A 36 -8.10 3.81 -18.99
C LYS A 36 -8.89 3.93 -20.29
N GLY A 37 -8.60 3.05 -21.25
CA GLY A 37 -9.32 3.02 -22.52
C GLY A 37 -8.94 4.14 -23.51
N ASN A 38 -7.82 4.86 -23.26
CA ASN A 38 -7.33 5.86 -24.21
C ASN A 38 -7.01 5.25 -25.58
N LYS A 39 -7.09 6.09 -26.62
CA LYS A 39 -6.82 5.71 -28.02
C LYS A 39 -5.37 5.93 -28.44
N ALA A 40 -4.47 6.27 -27.52
CA ALA A 40 -3.06 6.46 -27.82
C ALA A 40 -2.43 5.18 -28.38
N SER A 41 -1.59 5.33 -29.37
CA SER A 41 -0.78 4.25 -29.96
C SER A 41 0.44 3.93 -29.10
N TYR A 42 1.10 2.82 -29.38
CA TYR A 42 2.42 2.53 -28.80
C TYR A 42 3.43 3.67 -29.05
N TYR A 43 3.41 4.28 -30.22
CA TYR A 43 4.35 5.36 -30.56
C TYR A 43 4.11 6.62 -29.73
N ASP A 44 2.86 6.93 -29.36
CA ASP A 44 2.56 8.05 -28.47
C ASP A 44 3.17 7.81 -27.07
N TYR A 45 3.05 6.58 -26.57
CA TYR A 45 3.71 6.18 -25.32
C TYR A 45 5.23 6.25 -25.41
N LYS A 46 5.80 5.67 -26.49
CA LYS A 46 7.25 5.68 -26.71
C LYS A 46 7.81 7.08 -26.76
N THR A 47 7.21 7.96 -27.57
CA THR A 47 7.65 9.36 -27.69
C THR A 47 7.63 10.08 -26.34
N PHE A 48 6.58 9.86 -25.55
CA PHE A 48 6.51 10.44 -24.20
C PHE A 48 7.61 9.91 -23.29
N ILE A 49 7.82 8.59 -23.24
CA ILE A 49 8.83 7.94 -22.41
C ILE A 49 10.24 8.41 -22.79
N ASP A 50 10.58 8.41 -24.09
CA ASP A 50 11.89 8.84 -24.57
C ASP A 50 12.21 10.31 -24.26
N SER A 51 11.18 11.17 -24.17
CA SER A 51 11.35 12.60 -23.88
C SER A 51 11.22 12.94 -22.39
N ASN A 52 10.78 12.01 -21.54
CA ASN A 52 10.43 12.23 -20.15
C ASN A 52 10.77 10.98 -19.29
N GLU A 53 12.01 10.49 -19.38
CA GLU A 53 12.44 9.21 -18.79
C GLU A 53 12.18 9.13 -17.28
N ASP A 54 12.31 10.25 -16.57
CA ASP A 54 12.13 10.34 -15.13
C ASP A 54 10.79 10.98 -14.69
N TYR A 55 9.82 11.08 -15.62
CA TYR A 55 8.55 11.73 -15.28
C TYR A 55 7.74 10.93 -14.24
N ALA A 56 6.86 11.62 -13.52
CA ALA A 56 6.01 11.03 -12.49
C ALA A 56 5.30 9.76 -13.00
N ARG A 57 5.41 8.66 -12.27
CA ARG A 57 4.82 7.34 -12.60
C ARG A 57 5.24 6.78 -13.96
N ILE A 58 6.43 7.07 -14.43
CA ILE A 58 6.91 6.61 -15.75
C ILE A 58 6.81 5.08 -15.90
N ASN A 59 7.10 4.30 -14.85
CA ASN A 59 6.94 2.85 -14.87
C ASN A 59 5.48 2.41 -15.11
N ARG A 60 4.49 3.20 -14.67
CA ARG A 60 3.08 2.92 -15.01
C ARG A 60 2.79 3.23 -16.47
N VAL A 61 3.38 4.27 -17.02
CA VAL A 61 3.27 4.60 -18.46
C VAL A 61 3.93 3.49 -19.30
N ARG A 62 5.11 3.02 -18.92
CA ARG A 62 5.79 1.86 -19.53
C ARG A 62 4.92 0.60 -19.50
N TYR A 63 4.37 0.26 -18.32
CA TYR A 63 3.43 -0.87 -18.18
C TYR A 63 2.23 -0.77 -19.14
N LEU A 64 1.64 0.42 -19.25
CA LEU A 64 0.48 0.64 -20.13
C LEU A 64 0.85 0.61 -21.61
N SER A 65 2.07 1.04 -21.98
CA SER A 65 2.56 0.96 -23.36
C SER A 65 2.67 -0.49 -23.86
N GLU A 66 3.01 -1.43 -22.98
CA GLU A 66 3.10 -2.84 -23.33
C GLU A 66 1.77 -3.40 -23.85
N HIS A 67 0.64 -2.92 -23.29
CA HIS A 67 -0.71 -3.30 -23.74
C HIS A 67 -1.12 -2.68 -25.09
N LYS A 68 -0.25 -1.84 -25.70
CA LYS A 68 -0.42 -1.29 -27.05
C LYS A 68 0.47 -1.98 -28.09
N LEU A 69 1.32 -2.92 -27.65
CA LEU A 69 2.18 -3.67 -28.53
C LEU A 69 1.39 -4.70 -29.35
N SER A 70 1.72 -4.81 -30.61
CA SER A 70 1.22 -5.87 -31.50
C SER A 70 2.23 -6.12 -32.59
N THR A 71 2.55 -7.39 -32.85
CA THR A 71 3.43 -7.79 -33.95
C THR A 71 2.77 -7.67 -35.33
N ASP A 72 1.47 -7.31 -35.37
CA ASP A 72 0.74 -7.04 -36.60
C ASP A 72 0.92 -5.58 -37.07
N THR A 73 1.25 -4.67 -36.12
CA THR A 73 1.39 -3.22 -36.40
C THR A 73 2.81 -2.71 -36.16
N ILE A 74 3.63 -3.44 -35.39
CA ILE A 74 5.00 -3.06 -35.05
C ILE A 74 5.93 -4.21 -35.42
N SER A 75 7.03 -3.92 -36.15
CA SER A 75 7.96 -4.98 -36.54
C SER A 75 8.57 -5.68 -35.31
N PRO A 76 8.73 -7.02 -35.34
CA PRO A 76 9.33 -7.79 -34.26
C PRO A 76 10.67 -7.26 -33.77
N LYS A 77 11.54 -6.83 -34.71
CA LYS A 77 12.85 -6.22 -34.38
C LYS A 77 12.72 -4.97 -33.52
N LYS A 78 11.72 -4.10 -33.79
CA LYS A 78 11.48 -2.89 -33.00
C LYS A 78 10.98 -3.23 -31.59
N ILE A 79 10.11 -4.26 -31.45
CA ILE A 79 9.64 -4.72 -30.16
C ILE A 79 10.79 -5.31 -29.33
N ILE A 80 11.63 -6.14 -29.94
CA ILE A 80 12.82 -6.70 -29.27
C ILE A 80 13.74 -5.57 -28.80
N LYS A 81 14.02 -4.58 -29.67
CA LYS A 81 14.84 -3.40 -29.33
C LYS A 81 14.25 -2.59 -28.17
N TRP A 82 12.93 -2.48 -28.07
CA TRP A 82 12.26 -1.77 -26.97
C TRP A 82 12.56 -2.39 -25.60
N PHE A 83 12.75 -3.71 -25.55
CA PHE A 83 13.01 -4.45 -24.32
C PHE A 83 14.50 -4.81 -24.11
N GLU A 84 15.44 -4.32 -24.93
CA GLU A 84 16.87 -4.64 -24.78
C GLU A 84 17.45 -4.25 -23.42
N ASN A 85 16.99 -3.11 -22.87
CA ASN A 85 17.52 -2.54 -21.61
C ASN A 85 16.57 -2.71 -20.42
N SER A 86 15.42 -3.38 -20.58
CA SER A 86 14.47 -3.57 -19.50
C SER A 86 13.52 -4.72 -19.78
N ASP A 87 13.33 -5.59 -18.80
CA ASP A 87 12.36 -6.68 -18.89
C ASP A 87 10.92 -6.13 -18.98
N PRO A 88 10.01 -6.88 -19.65
CA PRO A 88 8.59 -6.54 -19.67
C PRO A 88 7.99 -6.48 -18.25
N LEU A 89 7.31 -5.39 -17.96
CA LEU A 89 6.62 -5.16 -16.68
C LEU A 89 5.31 -5.95 -16.56
N SER A 90 4.75 -6.41 -17.68
CA SER A 90 3.48 -7.14 -17.73
C SER A 90 3.63 -8.52 -18.38
N GLY A 91 2.75 -9.44 -17.97
CA GLY A 91 2.64 -10.72 -18.67
C GLY A 91 2.23 -10.56 -20.13
N PHE A 92 1.46 -9.52 -20.46
CA PHE A 92 1.12 -9.19 -21.85
C PHE A 92 2.35 -8.78 -22.66
N GLY A 93 3.22 -7.92 -22.09
CA GLY A 93 4.50 -7.55 -22.70
C GLY A 93 5.37 -8.78 -22.98
N LYS A 94 5.45 -9.74 -22.03
CA LYS A 94 6.14 -11.02 -22.23
C LYS A 94 5.57 -11.84 -23.39
N LEU A 95 4.23 -11.92 -23.51
CA LEU A 95 3.57 -12.61 -24.63
C LEU A 95 3.99 -12.03 -25.99
N ILE A 96 3.93 -10.70 -26.12
CA ILE A 96 4.23 -10.03 -27.40
C ILE A 96 5.74 -10.03 -27.69
N LEU A 97 6.59 -9.90 -26.68
CA LEU A 97 8.04 -10.06 -26.85
C LEU A 97 8.39 -11.48 -27.28
N GLY A 98 7.79 -12.49 -26.67
CA GLY A 98 7.98 -13.90 -27.02
C GLY A 98 7.56 -14.18 -28.48
N GLU A 99 6.42 -13.65 -28.91
CA GLU A 99 5.98 -13.71 -30.30
C GLU A 99 6.97 -13.04 -31.25
N SER A 100 7.54 -11.91 -30.83
CA SER A 100 8.53 -11.18 -31.62
C SER A 100 9.82 -11.98 -31.80
N TYR A 101 10.29 -12.69 -30.75
CA TYR A 101 11.45 -13.59 -30.87
C TYR A 101 11.17 -14.75 -31.83
N ILE A 102 10.00 -15.37 -31.77
CA ILE A 102 9.63 -16.44 -32.70
C ILE A 102 9.63 -15.94 -34.14
N LYS A 103 9.01 -14.78 -34.42
CA LYS A 103 8.99 -14.18 -35.75
C LYS A 103 10.37 -13.75 -36.23
N ASN A 104 11.34 -13.58 -35.32
CA ASN A 104 12.74 -13.24 -35.64
C ASN A 104 13.66 -14.47 -35.62
N GLY A 105 13.13 -15.69 -35.57
CA GLY A 105 13.86 -16.95 -35.69
C GLY A 105 14.36 -17.55 -34.35
N ASN A 106 14.18 -16.88 -33.22
CA ASN A 106 14.58 -17.41 -31.90
C ASN A 106 13.38 -18.07 -31.20
N ASN A 107 13.10 -19.33 -31.58
CA ASN A 107 11.93 -20.05 -31.11
C ASN A 107 11.98 -20.37 -29.61
N ASP A 108 13.12 -20.84 -29.09
CA ASP A 108 13.22 -21.32 -27.69
C ASP A 108 12.98 -20.18 -26.69
N LYS A 109 13.66 -19.05 -26.88
CA LYS A 109 13.44 -17.86 -26.06
C LYS A 109 12.01 -17.34 -26.18
N GLY A 110 11.47 -17.36 -27.40
CA GLY A 110 10.12 -16.91 -27.67
C GLY A 110 9.06 -17.77 -26.98
N ILE A 111 9.20 -19.09 -27.03
CA ILE A 111 8.27 -20.05 -26.38
C ILE A 111 8.33 -19.90 -24.84
N SER A 112 9.54 -19.78 -24.28
CA SER A 112 9.70 -19.55 -22.83
C SER A 112 8.95 -18.29 -22.37
N LEU A 113 9.16 -17.17 -23.05
CA LEU A 113 8.48 -15.90 -22.73
C LEU A 113 6.95 -15.97 -22.90
N ILE A 114 6.45 -16.68 -23.91
CA ILE A 114 5.01 -16.90 -24.09
C ILE A 114 4.45 -17.69 -22.92
N LYS A 115 5.10 -18.76 -22.48
CA LYS A 115 4.66 -19.56 -21.32
C LYS A 115 4.65 -18.74 -20.02
N GLU A 116 5.72 -18.00 -19.76
CA GLU A 116 5.79 -17.11 -18.59
C GLU A 116 4.69 -16.03 -18.63
N GLY A 117 4.57 -15.33 -19.77
CA GLY A 117 3.57 -14.30 -19.94
C GLY A 117 2.14 -14.83 -19.85
N TRP A 118 1.89 -16.05 -20.36
CA TRP A 118 0.58 -16.71 -20.29
C TRP A 118 0.08 -16.84 -18.86
N VAL A 119 0.95 -17.15 -17.91
CA VAL A 119 0.57 -17.37 -16.50
C VAL A 119 -0.10 -16.11 -15.93
N ASN A 120 0.46 -14.92 -16.13
CA ASN A 120 0.08 -13.70 -15.40
C ASN A 120 -0.45 -12.56 -16.29
N ALA A 121 -0.58 -12.76 -17.61
CA ALA A 121 -1.15 -11.75 -18.50
C ALA A 121 -2.59 -11.39 -18.11
N GLU A 122 -2.85 -10.09 -17.94
CA GLU A 122 -4.21 -9.57 -17.77
C GLU A 122 -4.91 -9.54 -19.14
N LEU A 123 -5.85 -10.45 -19.36
CA LEU A 123 -6.55 -10.65 -20.63
C LEU A 123 -8.05 -10.48 -20.44
N THR A 124 -8.67 -9.68 -21.27
CA THR A 124 -10.13 -9.64 -21.42
C THR A 124 -10.67 -10.98 -21.94
N LYS A 125 -11.98 -11.18 -21.90
CA LYS A 125 -12.61 -12.40 -22.41
C LYS A 125 -12.30 -12.67 -23.88
N SER A 126 -12.25 -11.63 -24.71
CA SER A 126 -11.92 -11.72 -26.15
C SER A 126 -10.45 -12.04 -26.37
N GLU A 127 -9.55 -11.33 -25.66
CA GLU A 127 -8.10 -11.54 -25.73
C GLU A 127 -7.72 -12.95 -25.25
N LEU A 128 -8.33 -13.46 -24.17
CA LEU A 128 -8.09 -14.82 -23.71
C LEU A 128 -8.40 -15.85 -24.81
N ARG A 129 -9.53 -15.69 -25.52
CA ARG A 129 -9.90 -16.58 -26.64
C ARG A 129 -8.91 -16.48 -27.79
N PHE A 130 -8.54 -15.25 -28.16
CA PHE A 130 -7.64 -14.97 -29.25
C PHE A 130 -6.23 -15.53 -28.99
N TYR A 131 -5.60 -15.16 -27.87
CA TYR A 131 -4.23 -15.58 -27.58
C TYR A 131 -4.13 -17.07 -27.25
N ARG A 132 -5.15 -17.66 -26.61
CA ARG A 132 -5.23 -19.11 -26.44
C ARG A 132 -5.21 -19.85 -27.77
N LYS A 133 -5.95 -19.38 -28.78
CA LYS A 133 -5.96 -19.97 -30.12
C LYS A 133 -4.62 -19.77 -30.81
N LYS A 134 -4.08 -18.56 -30.74
CA LYS A 134 -2.82 -18.14 -31.37
C LYS A 134 -1.62 -18.96 -30.85
N TYR A 135 -1.56 -19.17 -29.55
CA TYR A 135 -0.43 -19.86 -28.90
C TYR A 135 -0.69 -21.34 -28.60
N LYS A 136 -1.76 -21.92 -29.13
CA LYS A 136 -2.17 -23.31 -28.82
C LYS A 136 -1.04 -24.34 -29.01
N LYS A 137 -0.20 -24.15 -30.02
CA LYS A 137 0.93 -25.06 -30.32
C LYS A 137 2.09 -24.98 -29.34
N PHE A 138 2.17 -23.91 -28.54
CA PHE A 138 3.24 -23.67 -27.57
C PHE A 138 2.83 -23.96 -26.13
N LEU A 139 1.51 -23.93 -25.85
CA LEU A 139 0.94 -24.12 -24.52
C LEU A 139 0.47 -25.55 -24.31
N ASN A 140 0.83 -26.15 -23.17
CA ASN A 140 0.41 -27.47 -22.73
C ASN A 140 -0.53 -27.38 -21.52
N ALA A 141 -0.97 -28.54 -21.00
CA ALA A 141 -1.87 -28.60 -19.84
C ALA A 141 -1.31 -27.91 -18.60
N ASP A 142 -0.01 -28.04 -18.35
CA ASP A 142 0.66 -27.42 -17.18
C ASP A 142 0.63 -25.90 -17.25
N ASP A 143 0.77 -25.32 -18.44
CA ASP A 143 0.70 -23.86 -18.61
C ASP A 143 -0.71 -23.32 -18.27
N TYR A 144 -1.76 -24.09 -18.58
CA TYR A 144 -3.14 -23.75 -18.20
C TYR A 144 -3.34 -23.89 -16.68
N ILE A 145 -2.79 -24.93 -16.07
CA ILE A 145 -2.85 -25.16 -14.62
C ILE A 145 -2.12 -24.03 -13.88
N LYS A 146 -0.91 -23.69 -14.29
CA LYS A 146 -0.14 -22.57 -13.71
C LYS A 146 -0.89 -21.24 -13.77
N ARG A 147 -1.56 -20.96 -14.91
CA ARG A 147 -2.42 -19.78 -15.02
C ARG A 147 -3.61 -19.84 -14.06
N ALA A 148 -4.29 -20.97 -13.96
CA ALA A 148 -5.40 -21.12 -13.04
C ALA A 148 -4.96 -20.94 -11.59
N ASP A 149 -3.81 -21.47 -11.22
CA ASP A 149 -3.23 -21.31 -9.89
C ASP A 149 -2.90 -19.86 -9.58
N TYR A 150 -2.21 -19.17 -10.50
CA TYR A 150 -1.95 -17.74 -10.38
C TYR A 150 -3.23 -16.93 -10.17
N LEU A 151 -4.28 -17.19 -10.95
CA LEU A 151 -5.56 -16.51 -10.85
C LEU A 151 -6.26 -16.80 -9.51
N ALA A 152 -6.16 -18.03 -9.02
CA ALA A 152 -6.71 -18.44 -7.73
C ALA A 152 -5.99 -17.69 -6.58
N TRP A 153 -4.68 -17.76 -6.51
CA TRP A 153 -3.90 -17.06 -5.49
C TRP A 153 -4.09 -15.54 -5.50
N ASN A 154 -4.38 -14.94 -6.67
CA ASN A 154 -4.64 -13.50 -6.81
C ASN A 154 -6.13 -13.12 -6.73
N ASN A 155 -6.99 -14.05 -6.28
CA ASN A 155 -8.43 -13.83 -6.07
C ASN A 155 -9.15 -13.27 -7.32
N LYS A 156 -8.69 -13.68 -8.52
CA LYS A 156 -9.25 -13.27 -9.82
C LYS A 156 -10.45 -14.16 -10.19
N TYR A 157 -11.56 -14.02 -9.48
CA TYR A 157 -12.75 -14.86 -9.55
C TYR A 157 -13.25 -15.11 -10.98
N TRP A 158 -13.49 -14.05 -11.75
CA TRP A 158 -14.06 -14.14 -13.09
C TRP A 158 -13.07 -14.68 -14.12
N ASP A 159 -11.78 -14.36 -13.97
CA ASP A 159 -10.74 -14.85 -14.85
C ASP A 159 -10.53 -16.36 -14.64
N LEU A 160 -10.49 -16.79 -13.39
CA LEU A 160 -10.42 -18.20 -13.03
C LEU A 160 -11.64 -18.96 -13.57
N LYS A 161 -12.86 -18.43 -13.37
CA LYS A 161 -14.09 -19.04 -13.91
C LYS A 161 -14.03 -19.27 -15.42
N ARG A 162 -13.40 -18.34 -16.16
CA ARG A 162 -13.21 -18.48 -17.61
C ARG A 162 -12.18 -19.54 -17.99
N MET A 163 -11.22 -19.83 -17.07
CA MET A 163 -10.18 -20.82 -17.31
C MET A 163 -10.63 -22.27 -17.05
N LEU A 164 -11.58 -22.52 -16.15
CA LEU A 164 -11.99 -23.86 -15.70
C LEU A 164 -12.20 -24.86 -16.83
N ARG A 165 -12.94 -24.48 -17.87
CA ARG A 165 -13.26 -25.34 -19.03
C ARG A 165 -12.06 -25.75 -19.89
N TYR A 166 -10.87 -25.20 -19.64
CA TYR A 166 -9.64 -25.51 -20.39
C TYR A 166 -8.68 -26.38 -19.60
N LEU A 167 -9.04 -26.72 -18.36
CA LEU A 167 -8.22 -27.53 -17.46
C LEU A 167 -8.51 -29.03 -17.64
N PRO A 168 -7.53 -29.90 -17.36
CA PRO A 168 -7.79 -31.31 -17.16
C PRO A 168 -8.82 -31.52 -16.05
N LYS A 169 -9.64 -32.59 -16.15
CA LYS A 169 -10.83 -32.80 -15.30
C LYS A 169 -10.54 -32.72 -13.80
N ASP A 170 -9.49 -33.33 -13.33
CA ASP A 170 -9.10 -33.30 -11.90
C ASP A 170 -8.79 -31.88 -11.40
N TYR A 171 -8.10 -31.11 -12.22
CA TYR A 171 -7.79 -29.71 -11.92
C TYR A 171 -9.01 -28.79 -12.09
N GLU A 172 -9.89 -29.08 -13.03
CA GLU A 172 -11.18 -28.38 -13.14
C GLU A 172 -11.97 -28.49 -11.83
N LEU A 173 -12.03 -29.68 -11.22
CA LEU A 173 -12.71 -29.90 -9.95
C LEU A 173 -12.03 -29.13 -8.80
N LEU A 174 -10.69 -29.18 -8.71
CA LEU A 174 -9.92 -28.44 -7.72
C LEU A 174 -10.18 -26.93 -7.81
N TYR A 175 -9.98 -26.35 -9.00
CA TYR A 175 -10.10 -24.90 -9.17
C TYR A 175 -11.54 -24.41 -9.18
N THR A 176 -12.53 -25.28 -9.47
CA THR A 176 -13.95 -24.97 -9.23
C THR A 176 -14.24 -24.80 -7.75
N ALA A 177 -13.74 -25.70 -6.89
CA ALA A 177 -13.88 -25.57 -5.45
C ALA A 177 -13.19 -24.29 -4.92
N ARG A 178 -11.96 -24.02 -5.36
CA ARG A 178 -11.21 -22.79 -5.02
C ARG A 178 -11.95 -21.53 -5.48
N GLN A 179 -12.50 -21.51 -6.69
CA GLN A 179 -13.26 -20.38 -7.23
C GLN A 179 -14.53 -20.09 -6.42
N LEU A 180 -15.29 -21.11 -6.03
CA LEU A 180 -16.49 -20.94 -5.20
C LEU A 180 -16.15 -20.44 -3.79
N LEU A 181 -15.04 -20.87 -3.21
CA LEU A 181 -14.54 -20.40 -1.91
C LEU A 181 -14.16 -18.90 -1.88
N MET A 182 -13.84 -18.29 -3.04
CA MET A 182 -13.55 -16.84 -3.13
C MET A 182 -14.78 -15.96 -2.89
N SER A 183 -15.96 -16.51 -3.00
CA SER A 183 -17.25 -15.78 -2.95
C SER A 183 -18.18 -16.30 -1.87
N LYS A 184 -19.34 -15.67 -1.73
CA LYS A 184 -20.43 -16.16 -0.86
C LYS A 184 -21.34 -17.17 -1.57
N SER A 185 -20.89 -17.82 -2.66
CA SER A 185 -21.68 -18.74 -3.46
C SER A 185 -22.15 -19.96 -2.68
N TYR A 186 -23.28 -20.50 -3.09
CA TYR A 186 -23.78 -21.80 -2.64
C TYR A 186 -23.00 -22.95 -3.31
N GLY A 187 -23.10 -24.16 -2.75
CA GLY A 187 -22.52 -25.37 -3.33
C GLY A 187 -21.05 -25.59 -3.03
N VAL A 188 -20.46 -24.83 -2.10
CA VAL A 188 -19.05 -24.96 -1.69
C VAL A 188 -18.74 -26.37 -1.18
N ASP A 189 -19.56 -26.91 -0.28
CA ASP A 189 -19.33 -28.24 0.32
C ASP A 189 -19.40 -29.34 -0.73
N ASN A 190 -20.38 -29.29 -1.67
CA ASN A 190 -20.47 -30.20 -2.78
C ASN A 190 -19.27 -30.09 -3.75
N ALA A 191 -18.77 -28.89 -3.99
CA ALA A 191 -17.57 -28.70 -4.82
C ALA A 191 -16.33 -29.30 -4.15
N ILE A 192 -16.15 -29.10 -2.84
CA ILE A 192 -15.04 -29.66 -2.05
C ILE A 192 -15.12 -31.20 -2.01
N SER A 193 -16.31 -31.79 -1.88
CA SER A 193 -16.47 -33.24 -1.85
C SER A 193 -16.04 -33.90 -3.16
N LYS A 194 -16.21 -33.22 -4.29
CA LYS A 194 -15.82 -33.67 -5.64
C LYS A 194 -14.32 -33.51 -5.94
N VAL A 195 -13.56 -32.82 -5.10
CA VAL A 195 -12.11 -32.68 -5.30
C VAL A 195 -11.43 -34.05 -5.17
N PRO A 196 -10.62 -34.47 -6.15
CA PRO A 196 -9.89 -35.74 -6.08
C PRO A 196 -9.04 -35.87 -4.81
N VAL A 197 -8.91 -37.08 -4.30
CA VAL A 197 -8.19 -37.39 -3.03
C VAL A 197 -6.77 -36.81 -3.03
N LYS A 198 -6.06 -36.91 -4.17
CA LYS A 198 -4.69 -36.39 -4.34
C LYS A 198 -4.57 -34.88 -4.10
N PHE A 199 -5.65 -34.11 -4.23
CA PHE A 199 -5.68 -32.65 -4.02
C PHE A 199 -6.34 -32.21 -2.71
N LYS A 200 -6.82 -33.14 -1.87
CA LYS A 200 -7.45 -32.76 -0.59
C LYS A 200 -6.50 -32.01 0.35
N ASN A 201 -5.20 -32.24 0.20
CA ASN A 201 -4.16 -31.55 0.96
C ASN A 201 -3.48 -30.41 0.15
N ASP A 202 -4.07 -29.98 -0.97
CA ASP A 202 -3.56 -28.86 -1.74
C ASP A 202 -3.54 -27.58 -0.89
N ALA A 203 -2.39 -26.89 -0.91
CA ALA A 203 -2.17 -25.68 -0.09
C ALA A 203 -3.16 -24.57 -0.43
N GLY A 204 -3.40 -24.33 -1.74
CA GLY A 204 -4.31 -23.29 -2.19
C GLY A 204 -5.76 -23.58 -1.79
N LEU A 205 -6.19 -24.85 -1.89
CA LEU A 205 -7.51 -25.27 -1.44
C LEU A 205 -7.67 -25.06 0.08
N ASN A 206 -6.69 -25.47 0.88
CA ASN A 206 -6.73 -25.30 2.32
C ASN A 206 -6.67 -23.83 2.73
N TYR A 207 -5.90 -23.00 2.04
CA TYR A 207 -5.89 -21.55 2.23
C TYR A 207 -7.26 -20.92 1.94
N ASP A 208 -7.88 -21.27 0.80
CA ASP A 208 -9.19 -20.74 0.42
C ASP A 208 -10.29 -21.20 1.40
N ARG A 209 -10.22 -22.44 1.91
CA ARG A 209 -11.11 -22.97 2.96
C ARG A 209 -10.93 -22.22 4.29
N LEU A 210 -9.69 -21.98 4.70
CA LEU A 210 -9.34 -21.22 5.90
C LEU A 210 -9.95 -19.81 5.86
N LYS A 211 -9.66 -19.08 4.78
CA LYS A 211 -10.17 -17.72 4.54
C LYS A 211 -11.70 -17.67 4.50
N TRP A 212 -12.33 -18.64 3.85
CA TRP A 212 -13.79 -18.74 3.75
C TRP A 212 -14.43 -19.00 5.12
N ARG A 213 -13.87 -19.92 5.94
CA ARG A 213 -14.34 -20.21 7.29
C ARG A 213 -14.20 -19.00 8.20
N ARG A 214 -13.03 -18.36 8.22
CA ARG A 214 -12.78 -17.17 9.02
C ARG A 214 -13.76 -16.04 8.70
N LYS A 215 -13.97 -15.75 7.41
CA LYS A 215 -14.94 -14.72 6.97
C LYS A 215 -16.38 -14.98 7.40
N ARG A 216 -16.70 -16.19 7.83
CA ARG A 216 -18.00 -16.60 8.38
C ARG A 216 -18.00 -16.73 9.91
N GLY A 217 -16.98 -16.25 10.56
CA GLY A 217 -16.86 -16.31 12.02
C GLY A 217 -16.57 -17.71 12.59
N ARG A 218 -16.26 -18.70 11.72
CA ARG A 218 -15.98 -20.09 12.13
C ARG A 218 -14.52 -20.22 12.55
N VAL A 219 -14.12 -19.54 13.65
CA VAL A 219 -12.71 -19.45 14.08
C VAL A 219 -12.16 -20.82 14.44
N ASP A 220 -12.87 -21.63 15.23
CA ASP A 220 -12.37 -22.93 15.71
C ASP A 220 -12.10 -23.90 14.54
N SER A 221 -13.00 -23.96 13.55
CA SER A 221 -12.76 -24.77 12.34
C SER A 221 -11.67 -24.19 11.41
N SER A 222 -11.35 -22.90 11.54
CA SER A 222 -10.20 -22.30 10.88
C SER A 222 -8.89 -22.70 11.54
N VAL A 223 -8.87 -22.73 12.88
CA VAL A 223 -7.74 -23.23 13.67
C VAL A 223 -7.41 -24.67 13.35
N GLU A 224 -8.42 -25.55 13.19
CA GLU A 224 -8.20 -26.95 12.79
C GLU A 224 -7.39 -27.07 11.49
N ILE A 225 -7.62 -26.21 10.50
CA ILE A 225 -6.82 -26.21 9.27
C ILE A 225 -5.38 -25.85 9.60
N LEU A 226 -5.16 -24.74 10.31
CA LEU A 226 -3.82 -24.23 10.63
C LEU A 226 -2.99 -25.20 11.49
N THR A 227 -3.64 -26.04 12.30
CA THR A 227 -2.95 -27.03 13.14
C THR A 227 -2.63 -28.34 12.42
N LYS A 228 -3.29 -28.60 11.27
CA LYS A 228 -3.13 -29.86 10.50
C LYS A 228 -2.19 -29.71 9.29
N ILE A 229 -1.99 -28.51 8.77
CA ILE A 229 -1.13 -28.27 7.60
C ILE A 229 0.34 -28.29 7.98
N LYS A 230 1.20 -28.57 6.98
CA LYS A 230 2.65 -28.38 7.11
C LYS A 230 2.94 -26.87 7.03
N ASN A 231 3.82 -26.39 7.92
CA ASN A 231 4.19 -24.97 7.99
C ASN A 231 5.55 -24.71 7.32
N THR A 232 5.82 -25.39 6.21
CA THR A 232 7.02 -25.19 5.40
C THR A 232 6.72 -24.31 4.20
N GLU A 233 7.71 -23.54 3.76
CA GLU A 233 7.59 -22.66 2.59
C GLU A 233 7.12 -23.43 1.35
N ASP A 234 7.69 -24.63 1.11
CA ASP A 234 7.34 -25.49 -0.03
C ASP A 234 5.86 -25.89 -0.03
N TYR A 235 5.28 -26.18 1.15
CA TYR A 235 3.85 -26.51 1.23
C TYR A 235 2.98 -25.25 1.10
N LEU A 236 3.33 -24.19 1.81
CA LEU A 236 2.47 -22.99 1.89
C LEU A 236 2.38 -22.23 0.56
N VAL A 237 3.41 -22.33 -0.31
CA VAL A 237 3.53 -21.65 -1.62
C VAL A 237 3.50 -20.11 -1.50
N ARG A 238 2.58 -19.58 -0.71
CA ARG A 238 2.38 -18.16 -0.45
C ARG A 238 2.22 -17.92 1.06
N PRO A 239 3.27 -18.13 1.86
CA PRO A 239 3.22 -17.97 3.32
C PRO A 239 2.86 -16.55 3.74
N ASP A 240 3.20 -15.53 2.95
CA ASP A 240 2.75 -14.15 3.08
C ASP A 240 1.23 -14.01 3.19
N LYS A 241 0.48 -14.70 2.33
CA LYS A 241 -0.99 -14.69 2.35
C LYS A 241 -1.57 -15.45 3.54
N TRP A 242 -0.93 -16.56 3.92
CA TRP A 242 -1.30 -17.31 5.12
C TRP A 242 -1.14 -16.48 6.39
N TRP A 243 -0.11 -15.63 6.44
CA TRP A 243 0.13 -14.75 7.58
C TRP A 243 -1.05 -13.83 7.86
N ILE A 244 -1.66 -13.23 6.86
CA ILE A 244 -2.84 -12.36 7.02
C ILE A 244 -3.96 -13.08 7.80
N GLU A 245 -4.23 -14.33 7.47
CA GLU A 245 -5.25 -15.14 8.13
C GLU A 245 -4.82 -15.54 9.55
N ARG A 246 -3.54 -15.93 9.73
CA ARG A 246 -2.95 -16.28 11.04
C ARG A 246 -3.00 -15.10 12.00
N GLU A 247 -2.63 -13.92 11.56
CA GLU A 247 -2.65 -12.71 12.39
C GLU A 247 -4.05 -12.43 12.93
N ILE A 248 -5.08 -12.45 12.08
CA ILE A 248 -6.46 -12.22 12.46
C ILE A 248 -6.95 -13.29 13.46
N ILE A 249 -6.63 -14.55 13.20
CA ILE A 249 -7.04 -15.67 14.06
C ILE A 249 -6.32 -15.59 15.40
N SER A 250 -5.00 -15.31 15.43
CA SER A 250 -4.24 -15.16 16.68
C SER A 250 -4.79 -14.03 17.56
N ARG A 251 -5.13 -12.87 16.98
CA ARG A 251 -5.79 -11.78 17.72
C ARG A 251 -7.14 -12.21 18.30
N SER A 252 -7.94 -12.96 17.54
CA SER A 252 -9.21 -13.52 18.02
C SER A 252 -9.00 -14.52 19.19
N LEU A 253 -7.95 -15.32 19.11
CA LEU A 253 -7.59 -16.27 20.18
C LEU A 253 -7.10 -15.56 21.45
N ILE A 254 -6.31 -14.48 21.31
CA ILE A 254 -5.90 -13.63 22.43
C ILE A 254 -7.13 -13.04 23.12
N TYR A 255 -8.08 -12.49 22.36
CA TYR A 255 -9.34 -11.99 22.92
C TYR A 255 -10.12 -13.07 23.69
N LYS A 256 -10.09 -14.32 23.21
CA LYS A 256 -10.67 -15.49 23.87
C LYS A 256 -9.79 -16.06 25.00
N LYS A 257 -8.68 -15.41 25.35
CA LYS A 257 -7.70 -15.85 26.36
C LYS A 257 -7.06 -17.23 26.09
N LYS A 258 -7.00 -17.66 24.80
CA LYS A 258 -6.35 -18.91 24.36
C LYS A 258 -4.92 -18.60 23.90
N TYR A 259 -4.06 -18.21 24.83
CA TYR A 259 -2.75 -17.60 24.53
C TYR A 259 -1.75 -18.58 23.90
N GLU A 260 -1.62 -19.82 24.43
CA GLU A 260 -0.73 -20.85 23.88
C GLU A 260 -1.10 -21.19 22.44
N LEU A 261 -2.41 -21.27 22.16
CA LEU A 261 -2.89 -21.55 20.82
C LEU A 261 -2.65 -20.35 19.88
N ALA A 262 -2.83 -19.12 20.37
CA ALA A 262 -2.52 -17.89 19.63
C ALA A 262 -1.04 -17.85 19.27
N TYR A 263 -0.16 -18.16 20.20
CA TYR A 263 1.28 -18.28 19.99
C TYR A 263 1.60 -19.35 18.93
N LYS A 264 1.07 -20.58 19.11
CA LYS A 264 1.27 -21.68 18.15
C LYS A 264 0.86 -21.29 16.72
N ILE A 265 -0.23 -20.53 16.56
CA ILE A 265 -0.71 -20.09 15.25
C ILE A 265 0.19 -18.99 14.69
N SER A 266 0.66 -18.02 15.48
CA SER A 266 1.50 -16.93 15.01
C SER A 266 2.94 -17.39 14.71
N SER A 267 3.55 -18.21 15.56
CA SER A 267 4.95 -18.62 15.41
C SER A 267 5.20 -19.62 14.29
N ASN A 268 4.21 -20.44 13.93
CA ASN A 268 4.31 -21.41 12.84
C ASN A 268 4.00 -20.82 11.45
N HIS A 269 4.58 -19.67 11.11
CA HIS A 269 4.25 -18.92 9.89
C HIS A 269 4.96 -19.42 8.63
N GLY A 270 6.10 -20.14 8.74
CA GLY A 270 6.83 -20.75 7.63
C GLY A 270 7.55 -19.77 6.69
N MET A 271 7.73 -18.50 7.10
CA MET A 271 8.47 -17.47 6.36
C MET A 271 9.91 -17.34 6.88
N LYS A 272 10.80 -16.76 6.09
CA LYS A 272 12.21 -16.51 6.45
C LYS A 272 12.59 -15.04 6.46
N ASP A 273 11.90 -14.23 5.67
CA ASP A 273 12.13 -12.79 5.51
C ASP A 273 10.86 -12.05 5.07
N GLY A 274 10.99 -10.76 4.86
CA GLY A 274 9.92 -9.92 4.38
C GLY A 274 9.09 -9.25 5.47
N PRO A 275 8.18 -8.33 5.09
CA PRO A 275 7.38 -7.57 6.03
C PRO A 275 6.40 -8.44 6.85
N GLU A 276 5.86 -9.49 6.25
CA GLU A 276 4.96 -10.44 6.91
C GLU A 276 5.72 -11.33 7.92
N PHE A 277 6.96 -11.72 7.61
CA PHE A 277 7.86 -12.39 8.56
C PHE A 277 8.10 -11.50 9.78
N ALA A 278 8.51 -10.26 9.56
CA ALA A 278 8.73 -9.31 10.64
C ALA A 278 7.46 -9.13 11.50
N ALA A 279 6.29 -9.01 10.88
CA ALA A 279 5.02 -8.90 11.61
C ALA A 279 4.72 -10.17 12.44
N ALA A 280 5.05 -11.35 11.93
CA ALA A 280 4.85 -12.63 12.60
C ALA A 280 5.78 -12.79 13.81
N GLU A 281 7.06 -12.51 13.64
CA GLU A 281 8.04 -12.55 14.71
C GLU A 281 7.71 -11.54 15.82
N TRP A 282 7.35 -10.30 15.45
CA TRP A 282 6.93 -9.33 16.45
C TRP A 282 5.70 -9.80 17.24
N MET A 283 4.68 -10.32 16.54
CA MET A 283 3.45 -10.77 17.19
C MET A 283 3.71 -11.97 18.11
N SER A 284 4.53 -12.91 17.68
CA SER A 284 4.89 -14.10 18.49
C SER A 284 5.68 -13.70 19.73
N GLY A 285 6.65 -12.80 19.60
CA GLY A 285 7.37 -12.24 20.74
C GLY A 285 6.47 -11.49 21.72
N TRP A 286 5.52 -10.70 21.19
CA TRP A 286 4.55 -9.98 22.01
C TRP A 286 3.62 -10.93 22.78
N ILE A 287 3.16 -12.01 22.16
CA ILE A 287 2.34 -13.02 22.85
C ILE A 287 3.17 -13.72 23.92
N ALA A 288 4.41 -14.13 23.60
CA ALA A 288 5.30 -14.80 24.53
C ALA A 288 5.58 -13.94 25.77
N LEU A 289 5.93 -12.67 25.59
CA LEU A 289 6.25 -11.78 26.70
C LEU A 289 5.03 -11.37 27.53
N SER A 290 3.94 -10.99 26.85
CA SER A 290 2.81 -10.29 27.50
C SER A 290 1.74 -11.23 28.04
N PHE A 291 1.60 -12.44 27.49
CA PHE A 291 0.53 -13.36 27.82
C PHE A 291 1.01 -14.73 28.32
N LEU A 292 2.15 -15.22 27.83
CA LEU A 292 2.74 -16.48 28.30
C LEU A 292 3.75 -16.24 29.42
N ASN A 293 4.17 -15.00 29.63
CA ASN A 293 5.20 -14.63 30.62
C ASN A 293 6.53 -15.39 30.40
N ASP A 294 6.87 -15.65 29.13
CA ASP A 294 8.11 -16.31 28.71
C ASP A 294 9.05 -15.30 28.01
N PRO A 295 9.93 -14.63 28.78
CA PRO A 295 10.85 -13.64 28.23
C PRO A 295 11.99 -14.24 27.39
N LEU A 296 12.39 -15.51 27.61
CA LEU A 296 13.41 -16.15 26.78
C LEU A 296 12.89 -16.41 25.39
N LEU A 297 11.70 -16.98 25.30
CA LEU A 297 11.03 -17.21 24.02
C LEU A 297 10.74 -15.88 23.29
N ALA A 298 10.31 -14.84 24.01
CA ALA A 298 10.08 -13.52 23.45
C ALA A 298 11.35 -12.88 22.89
N LYS A 299 12.49 -13.06 23.57
CA LYS A 299 13.80 -12.54 23.16
C LYS A 299 14.15 -13.03 21.74
N ASP A 300 14.06 -14.33 21.51
CA ASP A 300 14.43 -14.93 20.22
C ASP A 300 13.58 -14.36 19.08
N HIS A 301 12.28 -14.21 19.28
CA HIS A 301 11.39 -13.60 18.31
C HIS A 301 11.69 -12.10 18.07
N PHE A 302 11.95 -11.32 19.12
CA PHE A 302 12.26 -9.90 18.94
C PHE A 302 13.64 -9.67 18.34
N GLU A 303 14.63 -10.56 18.57
CA GLU A 303 15.91 -10.53 17.88
C GLU A 303 15.74 -10.85 16.39
N ASN A 304 14.96 -11.87 16.04
CA ASN A 304 14.60 -12.16 14.65
C ASN A 304 13.91 -10.98 13.99
N PHE A 305 12.93 -10.38 14.66
CA PHE A 305 12.28 -9.18 14.17
C PHE A 305 13.27 -8.04 13.93
N TYR A 306 14.08 -7.69 14.94
CA TYR A 306 15.00 -6.54 14.87
C TYR A 306 16.04 -6.69 13.77
N ASN A 307 16.57 -7.89 13.58
CA ASN A 307 17.59 -8.20 12.58
C ASN A 307 17.04 -8.17 11.13
N ASN A 308 15.71 -8.24 10.95
CA ASN A 308 15.07 -8.27 9.64
C ASN A 308 14.31 -6.98 9.31
N VAL A 309 14.50 -5.89 10.06
CA VAL A 309 13.88 -4.61 9.79
C VAL A 309 14.93 -3.49 9.70
N SER A 310 14.67 -2.50 8.85
CA SER A 310 15.58 -1.36 8.61
C SER A 310 14.93 0.01 8.82
N TYR A 311 13.61 0.10 8.70
CA TYR A 311 12.90 1.37 8.85
C TYR A 311 12.89 1.85 10.30
N PRO A 312 13.11 3.15 10.57
CA PRO A 312 13.16 3.73 11.91
C PRO A 312 12.03 3.29 12.85
N ILE A 313 10.80 3.27 12.35
CA ILE A 313 9.62 2.87 13.13
C ILE A 313 9.70 1.39 13.59
N SER A 314 10.18 0.51 12.71
CA SER A 314 10.32 -0.93 13.02
C SER A 314 11.55 -1.20 13.88
N THR A 315 12.67 -0.53 13.58
CA THR A 315 13.90 -0.65 14.37
C THR A 315 13.69 -0.17 15.81
N ALA A 316 13.04 0.99 15.99
CA ALA A 316 12.67 1.49 17.31
C ALA A 316 11.75 0.52 18.06
N ARG A 317 10.76 -0.05 17.35
CA ARG A 317 9.83 -1.04 17.92
C ARG A 317 10.56 -2.28 18.43
N GLY A 318 11.43 -2.87 17.61
CA GLY A 318 12.19 -4.07 17.98
C GLY A 318 13.12 -3.80 19.16
N ALA A 319 13.87 -2.71 19.11
CA ALA A 319 14.77 -2.32 20.19
C ALA A 319 14.02 -2.05 21.51
N TYR A 320 12.87 -1.36 21.48
CA TYR A 320 12.04 -1.12 22.65
C TYR A 320 11.55 -2.44 23.28
N TRP A 321 11.03 -3.36 22.47
CA TRP A 321 10.54 -4.63 22.98
C TRP A 321 11.67 -5.54 23.49
N LEU A 322 12.87 -5.50 22.90
CA LEU A 322 14.06 -6.15 23.46
C LEU A 322 14.45 -5.52 24.81
N GLY A 323 14.42 -4.19 24.94
CA GLY A 323 14.63 -3.50 26.22
C GLY A 323 13.68 -3.97 27.30
N ARG A 324 12.37 -4.07 26.98
CA ARG A 324 11.36 -4.63 27.89
C ARG A 324 11.60 -6.10 28.25
N THR A 325 12.04 -6.88 27.28
CA THR A 325 12.33 -8.31 27.48
C THR A 325 13.52 -8.50 28.43
N TYR A 326 14.62 -7.77 28.21
CA TYR A 326 15.78 -7.82 29.12
C TYR A 326 15.45 -7.25 30.51
N LYS A 327 14.57 -6.24 30.61
CA LYS A 327 14.03 -5.78 31.90
C LYS A 327 13.31 -6.89 32.65
N LYS A 328 12.53 -7.71 31.93
CA LYS A 328 11.81 -8.86 32.50
C LYS A 328 12.76 -10.02 32.88
N LEU A 329 13.89 -10.15 32.19
CA LEU A 329 14.99 -11.09 32.49
C LEU A 329 15.89 -10.61 33.64
N ASN A 330 15.63 -9.43 34.23
CA ASN A 330 16.44 -8.76 35.24
C ASN A 330 17.87 -8.39 34.78
N ASP A 331 18.13 -8.32 33.47
CA ASP A 331 19.37 -7.81 32.88
C ASP A 331 19.25 -6.31 32.62
N LYS A 332 19.52 -5.52 33.65
CA LYS A 332 19.40 -4.06 33.60
C LYS A 332 20.32 -3.41 32.56
N GLN A 333 21.52 -3.91 32.44
CA GLN A 333 22.51 -3.36 31.49
C GLN A 333 22.02 -3.50 30.06
N LYS A 334 21.67 -4.70 29.62
CA LYS A 334 21.14 -4.92 28.27
C LYS A 334 19.82 -4.20 28.04
N SER A 335 18.93 -4.16 29.04
CA SER A 335 17.70 -3.41 28.95
C SER A 335 17.95 -1.93 28.60
N GLU A 336 18.86 -1.29 29.32
CA GLU A 336 19.23 0.13 29.07
C GLU A 336 19.88 0.32 27.69
N GLU A 337 20.78 -0.58 27.29
CA GLU A 337 21.41 -0.55 25.96
C GLU A 337 20.36 -0.60 24.83
N TRP A 338 19.36 -1.46 24.95
CA TRP A 338 18.29 -1.56 23.95
C TRP A 338 17.36 -0.35 23.95
N PHE A 339 17.00 0.18 25.11
CA PHE A 339 16.25 1.44 25.17
C PHE A 339 17.04 2.61 24.58
N LYS A 340 18.36 2.70 24.80
CA LYS A 340 19.22 3.69 24.14
C LYS A 340 19.24 3.55 22.63
N LYS A 341 19.20 2.31 22.10
CA LYS A 341 19.07 2.10 20.64
C LYS A 341 17.72 2.59 20.11
N ALA A 342 16.63 2.29 20.79
CA ALA A 342 15.29 2.72 20.39
C ALA A 342 15.12 4.24 20.47
N SER A 343 15.62 4.89 21.53
CA SER A 343 15.48 6.33 21.78
C SER A 343 16.19 7.23 20.75
N LYS A 344 17.03 6.66 19.89
CA LYS A 344 17.59 7.39 18.74
C LYS A 344 16.52 7.81 17.71
N PHE A 345 15.33 7.23 17.77
CA PHE A 345 14.25 7.46 16.80
C PHE A 345 13.07 8.20 17.44
N LEU A 346 13.29 9.41 17.94
CA LEU A 346 12.32 10.22 18.69
C LEU A 346 11.07 10.64 17.89
N THR A 347 11.09 10.52 16.56
CA THR A 347 9.91 10.72 15.72
C THR A 347 8.96 9.51 15.72
N THR A 348 9.31 8.43 16.45
CA THR A 348 8.50 7.20 16.53
C THR A 348 7.97 6.99 17.94
N TYR A 349 6.78 6.38 18.05
CA TYR A 349 6.15 6.06 19.33
C TYR A 349 7.08 5.25 20.26
N TYR A 350 7.68 4.19 19.76
CA TYR A 350 8.56 3.35 20.57
C TYR A 350 9.89 4.01 20.90
N GLY A 351 10.37 4.93 20.07
CA GLY A 351 11.55 5.76 20.39
C GLY A 351 11.29 6.70 21.57
N GLN A 352 10.12 7.34 21.59
CA GLN A 352 9.69 8.19 22.69
C GLN A 352 9.49 7.40 23.99
N LEU A 353 8.79 6.27 23.93
CA LEU A 353 8.64 5.39 25.10
C LEU A 353 9.98 4.93 25.66
N ALA A 354 10.93 4.56 24.79
CA ALA A 354 12.27 4.17 25.22
C ALA A 354 13.03 5.32 25.86
N PHE A 355 12.90 6.54 25.29
CA PHE A 355 13.50 7.74 25.87
C PHE A 355 12.97 7.99 27.29
N MET A 356 11.67 7.87 27.52
CA MET A 356 11.04 8.03 28.83
C MET A 356 11.47 6.96 29.85
N GLU A 357 11.78 5.74 29.40
CA GLU A 357 12.29 4.67 30.28
C GLU A 357 13.70 4.99 30.85
N ILE A 358 14.53 5.70 30.09
CA ILE A 358 15.91 6.04 30.51
C ILE A 358 16.06 7.49 30.98
N ASN A 359 15.12 8.38 30.64
CA ASN A 359 15.11 9.80 30.99
C ASN A 359 13.74 10.26 31.49
N PRO A 360 13.20 9.70 32.59
CA PRO A 360 11.79 9.86 32.97
C PRO A 360 11.34 11.30 33.25
N ASN A 361 12.29 12.21 33.53
CA ASN A 361 11.98 13.61 33.89
C ASN A 361 12.50 14.61 32.84
N GLN A 362 12.85 14.17 31.65
CA GLN A 362 13.40 15.02 30.60
C GLN A 362 12.45 15.10 29.41
N ASN A 363 12.35 16.28 28.83
CA ASN A 363 11.73 16.45 27.52
C ASN A 363 12.72 16.08 26.43
N PHE A 364 12.23 15.52 25.34
CA PHE A 364 13.06 15.26 24.15
C PHE A 364 12.90 16.38 23.14
N GLU A 365 13.98 16.63 22.39
CA GLU A 365 13.97 17.55 21.25
C GLU A 365 14.17 16.75 19.97
N LEU A 366 13.42 17.12 18.93
CA LEU A 366 13.62 16.57 17.59
C LEU A 366 14.81 17.24 16.91
N SER A 367 15.52 16.50 16.07
CA SER A 367 16.61 17.04 15.25
C SER A 367 16.11 18.20 14.38
N LYS A 368 16.97 19.19 14.16
CA LYS A 368 16.70 20.26 13.19
C LYS A 368 16.67 19.69 11.77
N ASP A 369 15.81 20.26 10.94
CA ASP A 369 15.75 19.92 9.52
C ASP A 369 17.04 20.41 8.81
N MET A 370 17.41 19.74 7.72
CA MET A 370 18.53 20.15 6.87
C MET A 370 18.27 21.54 6.27
N GLU A 371 19.28 22.38 6.23
CA GLU A 371 19.21 23.68 5.56
C GLU A 371 19.43 23.52 4.05
N VAL A 372 18.54 24.07 3.25
CA VAL A 372 18.64 24.08 1.79
C VAL A 372 19.37 25.33 1.32
N LYS A 373 20.39 25.14 0.50
CA LYS A 373 21.17 26.27 -0.07
C LYS A 373 20.26 27.21 -0.89
N LYS A 374 20.48 28.50 -0.76
CA LYS A 374 19.67 29.54 -1.40
C LYS A 374 19.62 29.37 -2.93
N GLU A 375 20.74 29.08 -3.55
CA GLU A 375 20.86 28.93 -5.00
C GLU A 375 20.01 27.76 -5.51
N TYR A 376 20.01 26.63 -4.79
CA TYR A 376 19.20 25.47 -5.16
C TYR A 376 17.71 25.75 -4.96
N ARG A 377 17.34 26.45 -3.89
CA ARG A 377 15.96 26.90 -3.63
C ARG A 377 15.43 27.77 -4.77
N GLU A 378 16.20 28.77 -5.20
CA GLU A 378 15.82 29.65 -6.32
C GLU A 378 15.69 28.89 -7.63
N TYR A 379 16.59 27.94 -7.90
CA TYR A 379 16.53 27.06 -9.07
C TYR A 379 15.25 26.21 -9.02
N PHE A 380 14.96 25.55 -7.90
CA PHE A 380 13.80 24.69 -7.72
C PHE A 380 12.48 25.42 -8.01
N PHE A 381 12.28 26.59 -7.38
CA PHE A 381 11.02 27.34 -7.54
C PHE A 381 10.88 28.03 -8.91
N LYS A 382 11.93 28.13 -9.72
CA LYS A 382 11.86 28.61 -11.10
C LYS A 382 11.42 27.54 -12.11
N LYS A 383 11.38 26.24 -11.73
CA LYS A 383 10.99 25.15 -12.63
C LYS A 383 9.56 25.33 -13.15
N GLU A 384 9.35 25.05 -14.45
CA GLU A 384 8.01 25.10 -15.08
C GLU A 384 7.03 24.15 -14.38
N ILE A 385 7.47 22.97 -13.97
CA ILE A 385 6.65 21.97 -13.27
C ILE A 385 6.16 22.48 -11.90
N VAL A 386 6.87 23.37 -11.23
CA VAL A 386 6.42 24.02 -9.99
C VAL A 386 5.28 25.00 -10.30
N LYS A 387 5.41 25.80 -11.37
CA LYS A 387 4.31 26.68 -11.83
C LYS A 387 3.06 25.88 -12.20
N LEU A 388 3.25 24.70 -12.82
CA LEU A 388 2.14 23.79 -13.11
C LEU A 388 1.41 23.34 -11.84
N ILE A 389 2.13 23.07 -10.74
CA ILE A 389 1.53 22.67 -9.47
C ILE A 389 0.63 23.77 -8.92
N TYR A 390 1.09 25.04 -8.90
CA TYR A 390 0.27 26.17 -8.49
C TYR A 390 -0.99 26.30 -9.37
N LEU A 391 -0.84 26.19 -10.70
CA LEU A 391 -1.95 26.24 -11.64
C LEU A 391 -2.96 25.11 -11.41
N LEU A 392 -2.50 23.89 -11.12
CA LEU A 392 -3.40 22.77 -10.84
C LEU A 392 -4.17 22.97 -9.53
N ASN A 393 -3.53 23.54 -8.53
CA ASN A 393 -4.17 23.89 -7.26
C ASN A 393 -5.25 24.96 -7.44
N GLU A 394 -4.97 26.05 -8.17
CA GLU A 394 -5.94 27.09 -8.49
C GLU A 394 -7.18 26.57 -9.27
N LEU A 395 -7.02 25.47 -9.99
CA LEU A 395 -8.07 24.86 -10.82
C LEU A 395 -8.76 23.66 -10.14
N ASP A 396 -8.53 23.42 -8.86
CA ASP A 396 -9.02 22.27 -8.11
C ASP A 396 -8.69 20.90 -8.79
N GLU A 397 -7.52 20.80 -9.44
CA GLU A 397 -7.04 19.60 -10.14
C GLU A 397 -5.90 18.90 -9.38
N ASP A 398 -5.92 18.95 -8.09
CA ASP A 398 -4.85 18.47 -7.22
C ASP A 398 -4.73 16.93 -7.14
N LYS A 399 -5.70 16.19 -7.69
CA LYS A 399 -5.69 14.71 -7.71
C LYS A 399 -4.37 14.10 -8.21
N TYR A 400 -3.68 14.78 -9.11
CA TYR A 400 -2.42 14.32 -9.71
C TYR A 400 -1.19 15.06 -9.19
N THR A 401 -1.38 16.18 -8.52
CA THR A 401 -0.34 17.02 -7.91
C THR A 401 0.55 16.21 -6.97
N LYS A 402 -0.04 15.33 -6.18
CA LYS A 402 0.67 14.39 -5.31
C LYS A 402 1.77 13.58 -6.03
N HIS A 403 1.51 13.09 -7.24
CA HIS A 403 2.48 12.30 -7.99
C HIS A 403 3.60 13.17 -8.55
N ILE A 404 3.29 14.40 -8.91
CA ILE A 404 4.27 15.37 -9.41
C ILE A 404 5.16 15.85 -8.26
N LEU A 405 4.58 16.15 -7.11
CA LEU A 405 5.33 16.52 -5.90
C LEU A 405 6.30 15.41 -5.46
N ARG A 406 5.85 14.16 -5.50
CA ARG A 406 6.72 13.01 -5.19
C ARG A 406 7.84 12.82 -6.20
N HIS A 407 7.60 13.13 -7.46
CA HIS A 407 8.65 13.15 -8.48
C HIS A 407 9.68 14.23 -8.19
N LEU A 408 9.24 15.48 -7.96
CA LEU A 408 10.11 16.59 -7.58
C LEU A 408 10.92 16.30 -6.31
N ALA A 409 10.32 15.67 -5.31
CA ALA A 409 11.00 15.32 -4.07
C ALA A 409 12.20 14.37 -4.30
N ASN A 410 12.12 13.49 -5.29
CA ASN A 410 13.15 12.49 -5.58
C ASN A 410 14.21 12.94 -6.60
N GLU A 411 14.13 14.17 -7.15
CA GLU A 411 15.03 14.60 -8.22
C GLU A 411 16.49 14.80 -7.73
N ASP A 412 16.66 15.43 -6.56
CA ASP A 412 17.98 15.73 -6.01
C ASP A 412 17.87 15.83 -4.48
N VAL A 413 17.82 14.67 -3.87
CA VAL A 413 17.59 14.50 -2.43
C VAL A 413 18.71 15.15 -1.61
N ASP A 414 19.95 15.03 -2.06
CA ASP A 414 21.14 15.54 -1.37
C ASP A 414 21.17 17.08 -1.35
N SER A 415 20.58 17.73 -2.35
CA SER A 415 20.42 19.19 -2.38
C SER A 415 19.15 19.69 -1.68
N GLY A 416 18.28 18.78 -1.18
CA GLY A 416 17.09 19.13 -0.40
C GLY A 416 15.80 19.23 -1.21
N SER A 417 15.69 18.53 -2.34
CA SER A 417 14.46 18.49 -3.14
C SER A 417 13.24 18.01 -2.36
N GLU A 418 13.41 17.08 -1.40
CA GLU A 418 12.33 16.61 -0.51
C GLU A 418 11.76 17.75 0.34
N ILE A 419 12.63 18.57 0.93
CA ILE A 419 12.24 19.72 1.76
C ILE A 419 11.48 20.74 0.92
N LEU A 420 12.00 21.08 -0.26
CA LEU A 420 11.37 22.07 -1.15
C LEU A 420 10.04 21.58 -1.72
N ALA A 421 9.91 20.30 -2.02
CA ALA A 421 8.65 19.71 -2.45
C ALA A 421 7.61 19.67 -1.32
N ALA A 422 8.04 19.41 -0.08
CA ALA A 422 7.17 19.48 1.10
C ALA A 422 6.76 20.93 1.41
N GLU A 423 7.68 21.90 1.26
CA GLU A 423 7.38 23.31 1.35
C GLU A 423 6.38 23.76 0.28
N LEU A 424 6.58 23.36 -0.97
CA LEU A 424 5.64 23.65 -2.06
C LEU A 424 4.25 23.07 -1.76
N ALA A 425 4.18 21.83 -1.23
CA ALA A 425 2.91 21.25 -0.80
C ALA A 425 2.24 22.06 0.31
N THR A 426 3.02 22.57 1.26
CA THR A 426 2.51 23.45 2.34
C THR A 426 2.01 24.79 1.79
N ASN A 427 2.72 25.39 0.82
CA ASN A 427 2.35 26.66 0.20
C ASN A 427 1.03 26.60 -0.58
N ILE A 428 0.64 25.41 -1.05
CA ILE A 428 -0.66 25.15 -1.68
C ILE A 428 -1.68 24.54 -0.71
N GLU A 429 -1.44 24.67 0.61
CA GLU A 429 -2.31 24.17 1.70
C GLU A 429 -2.58 22.66 1.69
N ARG A 430 -1.72 21.89 1.01
CA ARG A 430 -1.78 20.42 0.97
C ARG A 430 -0.80 19.82 1.99
N PHE A 431 -1.10 20.02 3.27
CA PHE A 431 -0.32 19.47 4.39
C PHE A 431 -0.21 17.94 4.32
N ASP A 432 -1.24 17.25 3.85
CA ASP A 432 -1.24 15.80 3.63
C ASP A 432 -0.15 15.37 2.64
N PHE A 433 0.12 16.14 1.60
CA PHE A 433 1.21 15.85 0.65
C PHE A 433 2.58 16.12 1.26
N ALA A 434 2.73 17.22 2.02
CA ALA A 434 3.96 17.55 2.74
C ALA A 434 4.31 16.44 3.75
N ILE A 435 3.32 15.96 4.52
CA ILE A 435 3.47 14.85 5.45
C ILE A 435 3.88 13.56 4.74
N GLN A 436 3.28 13.25 3.60
CA GLN A 436 3.63 12.03 2.86
C GLN A 436 5.06 12.04 2.32
N ILE A 437 5.54 13.18 1.82
CA ILE A 437 6.94 13.35 1.39
C ILE A 437 7.85 13.11 2.58
N SER A 438 7.64 13.83 3.69
CA SER A 438 8.45 13.74 4.91
C SER A 438 8.42 12.33 5.53
N LYS A 439 7.26 11.65 5.48
CA LYS A 439 7.11 10.28 5.95
C LYS A 439 7.90 9.28 5.10
N LEU A 440 7.91 9.45 3.77
CA LEU A 440 8.71 8.61 2.88
C LEU A 440 10.21 8.83 3.11
N ALA A 441 10.65 10.09 3.26
CA ALA A 441 12.01 10.43 3.60
C ALA A 441 12.45 9.80 4.95
N SER A 442 11.55 9.74 5.92
CA SER A 442 11.84 9.14 7.23
C SER A 442 12.15 7.65 7.17
N TYR A 443 11.62 6.91 6.18
CA TYR A 443 11.99 5.50 5.96
C TYR A 443 13.46 5.33 5.60
N GLU A 444 14.02 6.33 4.92
CA GLU A 444 15.43 6.41 4.58
C GLU A 444 16.27 7.21 5.64
N LYS A 445 15.72 7.37 6.84
CA LYS A 445 16.34 8.06 7.98
C LYS A 445 16.61 9.56 7.74
N ARG A 446 15.92 10.20 6.79
CA ARG A 446 15.91 11.64 6.59
C ARG A 446 14.65 12.22 7.24
N PHE A 447 14.83 13.15 8.18
CA PHE A 447 13.73 13.65 9.00
C PHE A 447 13.48 15.13 8.67
N HIS A 448 12.29 15.45 8.17
CA HIS A 448 11.81 16.78 7.83
C HIS A 448 10.67 17.14 8.79
N ASN A 449 11.05 17.44 10.05
CA ASN A 449 10.10 17.54 11.17
C ASN A 449 9.11 18.68 11.00
N LYS A 450 9.53 19.83 10.47
CA LYS A 450 8.68 20.98 10.18
C LYS A 450 7.48 20.61 9.29
N TYR A 451 7.70 19.76 8.28
CA TYR A 451 6.66 19.38 7.32
C TYR A 451 5.93 18.09 7.70
N ASN A 452 6.55 17.26 8.54
CA ASN A 452 5.91 16.05 9.05
C ASN A 452 4.90 16.34 10.19
N TYR A 453 5.09 17.48 10.88
CA TYR A 453 4.25 17.92 12.00
C TYR A 453 3.78 19.36 11.78
N PRO A 454 2.84 19.61 10.84
CA PRO A 454 2.35 20.95 10.57
C PRO A 454 1.62 21.51 11.79
N ILE A 455 1.82 22.82 12.04
CA ILE A 455 1.22 23.54 13.14
C ILE A 455 0.09 24.41 12.59
N MET A 456 -1.13 24.19 13.12
CA MET A 456 -2.33 24.99 12.84
C MET A 456 -2.92 25.47 14.16
N SER A 457 -3.62 26.60 14.14
CA SER A 457 -4.38 27.07 15.29
C SER A 457 -5.66 26.26 15.48
N THR A 458 -5.94 25.91 16.73
CA THR A 458 -7.22 25.29 17.13
C THR A 458 -7.96 26.19 18.13
N PRO A 459 -9.28 26.10 18.24
CA PRO A 459 -10.04 26.92 19.18
C PRO A 459 -9.68 26.57 20.63
N LYS A 460 -9.59 27.58 21.50
CA LYS A 460 -9.38 27.37 22.96
C LYS A 460 -10.70 27.05 23.67
N TYR A 461 -11.80 27.60 23.19
CA TYR A 461 -13.17 27.42 23.72
C TYR A 461 -14.16 27.30 22.57
N ILE A 462 -15.14 26.45 22.72
CA ILE A 462 -16.29 26.33 21.80
C ILE A 462 -17.54 26.33 22.66
N ASN A 463 -18.41 27.31 22.48
CA ASN A 463 -19.67 27.47 23.22
C ASN A 463 -19.50 27.27 24.76
N GLY A 464 -18.47 27.96 25.33
CA GLY A 464 -18.15 27.91 26.77
C GLY A 464 -17.38 26.65 27.23
N ARG A 465 -17.23 25.63 26.39
CA ARG A 465 -16.46 24.44 26.71
C ARG A 465 -14.99 24.65 26.40
N LYS A 466 -14.13 24.40 27.38
CA LYS A 466 -12.66 24.40 27.19
C LYS A 466 -12.26 23.25 26.26
N ILE A 467 -11.46 23.54 25.27
CA ILE A 467 -10.92 22.57 24.32
C ILE A 467 -9.53 22.11 24.79
N PRO A 468 -9.14 20.84 24.58
CA PRO A 468 -7.81 20.35 24.86
C PRO A 468 -6.72 21.16 24.16
N GLU A 469 -5.49 20.98 24.62
CA GLU A 469 -4.32 21.68 24.06
C GLU A 469 -4.21 21.48 22.53
N ASN A 470 -3.70 22.52 21.85
CA ASN A 470 -3.51 22.52 20.40
C ASN A 470 -2.74 21.28 19.93
N ALA A 471 -1.63 20.94 20.60
CA ALA A 471 -0.82 19.77 20.26
C ALA A 471 -1.60 18.45 20.31
N PHE A 472 -2.52 18.29 21.29
CA PHE A 472 -3.35 17.11 21.40
C PHE A 472 -4.34 17.02 20.23
N ILE A 473 -5.03 18.09 19.86
CA ILE A 473 -5.95 18.11 18.72
C ILE A 473 -5.20 17.85 17.41
N LEU A 474 -4.05 18.47 17.20
CA LEU A 474 -3.23 18.25 15.99
C LEU A 474 -2.71 16.81 15.90
N SER A 475 -2.39 16.17 17.03
CA SER A 475 -1.98 14.76 17.05
C SER A 475 -3.09 13.82 16.59
N ILE A 476 -4.34 14.11 16.96
CA ILE A 476 -5.52 13.37 16.49
C ILE A 476 -5.70 13.58 14.97
N ILE A 477 -5.67 14.82 14.48
CA ILE A 477 -5.76 15.10 13.04
C ILE A 477 -4.66 14.37 12.28
N ARG A 478 -3.43 14.37 12.83
CA ARG A 478 -2.29 13.67 12.23
C ARG A 478 -2.52 12.16 12.12
N GLN A 479 -3.14 11.55 13.14
CA GLN A 479 -3.42 10.13 13.19
C GLN A 479 -4.62 9.74 12.32
N GLU A 480 -5.69 10.54 12.30
CA GLU A 480 -6.96 10.24 11.64
C GLU A 480 -6.92 10.45 10.12
N SER A 481 -6.29 11.51 9.65
CA SER A 481 -6.34 11.90 8.23
C SER A 481 -4.99 12.28 7.62
N GLU A 482 -3.91 12.36 8.40
CA GLU A 482 -2.66 12.99 7.97
C GLU A 482 -2.90 14.40 7.40
N PHE A 483 -3.86 15.17 7.95
CA PHE A 483 -4.29 16.49 7.49
C PHE A 483 -4.96 16.51 6.10
N ASP A 484 -5.46 15.38 5.60
CA ASP A 484 -6.30 15.36 4.39
C ASP A 484 -7.73 15.80 4.72
N LEU A 485 -8.06 17.04 4.37
CA LEU A 485 -9.42 17.59 4.55
C LEU A 485 -10.48 16.77 3.80
N SER A 486 -10.13 16.20 2.66
CA SER A 486 -11.05 15.43 1.81
C SER A 486 -11.18 13.97 2.24
N ALA A 487 -10.49 13.54 3.29
CA ALA A 487 -10.43 12.15 3.73
C ALA A 487 -11.82 11.56 3.99
N ASN A 488 -12.04 10.36 3.44
CA ASN A 488 -13.25 9.58 3.65
C ASN A 488 -12.84 8.13 3.96
N SER A 489 -13.19 7.64 5.15
CA SER A 489 -12.90 6.26 5.53
C SER A 489 -13.86 5.27 4.85
N HIS A 490 -13.50 3.99 4.85
CA HIS A 490 -14.37 2.91 4.38
C HIS A 490 -15.70 2.82 5.15
N ALA A 491 -15.69 3.21 6.43
CA ALA A 491 -16.86 3.25 7.29
C ALA A 491 -17.70 4.55 7.12
N GLY A 492 -17.20 5.53 6.38
CA GLY A 492 -17.87 6.79 6.09
C GLY A 492 -17.50 7.95 7.02
N ALA A 493 -16.45 7.82 7.83
CA ALA A 493 -15.88 8.94 8.59
C ALA A 493 -15.28 10.00 7.66
N LYS A 494 -15.32 11.29 8.03
CA LYS A 494 -15.07 12.40 7.11
C LYS A 494 -14.16 13.48 7.69
N GLY A 495 -13.26 13.96 6.82
CA GLY A 495 -12.43 15.15 7.02
C GLY A 495 -11.29 14.96 8.01
N LEU A 496 -10.73 16.06 8.47
CA LEU A 496 -9.50 16.11 9.27
C LEU A 496 -9.55 15.21 10.52
N MET A 497 -10.64 15.26 11.28
CA MET A 497 -10.81 14.51 12.54
C MET A 497 -11.69 13.26 12.36
N GLN A 498 -11.91 12.80 11.13
CA GLN A 498 -12.63 11.56 10.77
C GLN A 498 -13.96 11.38 11.52
N LEU A 499 -14.79 12.42 11.51
CA LEU A 499 -16.10 12.38 12.17
C LEU A 499 -17.12 11.54 11.38
N MET A 500 -17.77 10.61 12.06
CA MET A 500 -18.96 9.96 11.49
C MET A 500 -20.09 10.98 11.31
N PRO A 501 -20.80 11.01 10.17
CA PRO A 501 -21.85 11.99 9.91
C PRO A 501 -22.94 12.05 10.98
N TYR A 502 -23.28 10.92 11.57
CA TYR A 502 -24.24 10.87 12.70
C TYR A 502 -23.69 11.59 13.94
N THR A 503 -22.44 11.25 14.34
CA THR A 503 -21.75 11.89 15.46
C THR A 503 -21.63 13.40 15.23
N ALA A 504 -21.18 13.81 14.03
CA ALA A 504 -21.05 15.22 13.67
C ALA A 504 -22.38 15.99 13.79
N LYS A 505 -23.53 15.37 13.43
CA LYS A 505 -24.86 15.97 13.58
C LYS A 505 -25.23 16.17 15.06
N LEU A 506 -24.95 15.21 15.91
CA LEU A 506 -25.20 15.33 17.36
C LEU A 506 -24.33 16.41 17.97
N VAL A 507 -23.04 16.39 17.67
CA VAL A 507 -22.08 17.38 18.19
C VAL A 507 -22.39 18.79 17.69
N ALA A 508 -22.79 18.96 16.43
CA ALA A 508 -23.21 20.26 15.89
C ALA A 508 -24.39 20.84 16.70
N LYS A 509 -25.39 20.01 17.07
CA LYS A 509 -26.50 20.43 17.92
C LYS A 509 -26.03 20.86 19.32
N GLN A 510 -25.11 20.10 19.93
CA GLN A 510 -24.54 20.40 21.25
C GLN A 510 -23.70 21.67 21.24
N ALA A 511 -22.89 21.84 20.20
CA ALA A 511 -22.01 23.01 20.00
C ALA A 511 -22.73 24.22 19.40
N LYS A 512 -24.07 24.14 19.17
CA LYS A 512 -24.90 25.19 18.55
C LYS A 512 -24.42 25.64 17.16
N PHE A 513 -23.86 24.72 16.36
CA PHE A 513 -23.52 24.94 14.96
C PHE A 513 -24.59 24.39 14.03
N PRO A 514 -24.85 25.03 12.88
CA PRO A 514 -25.68 24.45 11.82
C PRO A 514 -24.96 23.20 11.25
N TYR A 515 -25.67 22.07 11.17
CA TYR A 515 -25.10 20.85 10.63
C TYR A 515 -25.02 20.90 9.09
N SER A 516 -23.84 20.62 8.54
CA SER A 516 -23.62 20.42 7.11
C SER A 516 -22.67 19.26 6.85
N LYS A 517 -23.15 18.21 6.15
CA LYS A 517 -22.34 17.04 5.81
C LYS A 517 -21.21 17.37 4.83
N SER A 518 -21.45 18.30 3.90
CA SER A 518 -20.43 18.71 2.90
C SER A 518 -19.29 19.46 3.57
N ARG A 519 -19.57 20.36 4.50
CA ARG A 519 -18.54 21.12 5.22
C ARG A 519 -17.55 20.24 6.00
N LEU A 520 -17.93 19.01 6.33
CA LEU A 520 -16.98 18.07 6.98
C LEU A 520 -15.74 17.78 6.13
N THR A 521 -15.81 17.93 4.81
CA THR A 521 -14.70 17.65 3.87
C THR A 521 -14.29 18.85 3.02
N THR A 522 -14.90 20.04 3.24
CA THR A 522 -14.61 21.25 2.46
C THR A 522 -14.28 22.45 3.33
N ASP A 523 -14.46 22.34 4.66
CA ASP A 523 -14.26 23.43 5.60
C ASP A 523 -13.44 22.91 6.79
N PRO A 524 -12.14 23.23 6.85
CA PRO A 524 -11.24 22.71 7.88
C PRO A 524 -11.63 23.21 9.27
N GLU A 525 -12.00 24.48 9.41
CA GLU A 525 -12.39 25.08 10.69
C GLU A 525 -13.65 24.40 11.25
N TYR A 526 -14.65 24.20 10.40
CA TYR A 526 -15.87 23.50 10.79
C TYR A 526 -15.60 22.07 11.28
N ASN A 527 -14.75 21.32 10.58
CA ASN A 527 -14.40 19.95 10.98
C ASN A 527 -13.63 19.93 12.32
N ILE A 528 -12.64 20.83 12.47
CA ILE A 528 -11.85 20.96 13.70
C ILE A 528 -12.73 21.38 14.88
N ASN A 529 -13.62 22.36 14.70
CA ASN A 529 -14.51 22.83 15.75
C ASN A 529 -15.43 21.69 16.27
N LEU A 530 -16.06 20.94 15.37
CA LEU A 530 -16.91 19.83 15.78
C LEU A 530 -16.11 18.70 16.45
N GLY A 531 -14.97 18.30 15.87
CA GLY A 531 -14.11 17.25 16.40
C GLY A 531 -13.54 17.62 17.77
N SER A 532 -13.05 18.84 17.92
CA SER A 532 -12.50 19.34 19.19
C SER A 532 -13.56 19.41 20.29
N HIS A 533 -14.79 19.86 19.97
CA HIS A 533 -15.89 19.88 20.92
C HIS A 533 -16.31 18.45 21.34
N TYR A 534 -16.30 17.51 20.40
CA TYR A 534 -16.57 16.08 20.67
C TYR A 534 -15.53 15.49 21.63
N ILE A 535 -14.24 15.65 21.33
CA ILE A 535 -13.14 15.16 22.17
C ILE A 535 -13.19 15.77 23.57
N ALA A 536 -13.41 17.08 23.67
CA ALA A 536 -13.57 17.75 24.96
C ALA A 536 -14.75 17.18 25.77
N GLY A 537 -15.84 16.78 25.08
CA GLY A 537 -16.96 16.09 25.72
C GLY A 537 -16.59 14.72 26.26
N LEU A 538 -15.85 13.92 25.48
CA LEU A 538 -15.40 12.60 25.93
C LEU A 538 -14.44 12.69 27.12
N ILE A 539 -13.49 13.63 27.12
CA ILE A 539 -12.58 13.84 28.26
C ILE A 539 -13.38 14.14 29.55
N LEU A 540 -14.41 14.99 29.46
CA LEU A 540 -15.26 15.29 30.60
C LEU A 540 -16.10 14.09 31.07
N GLU A 541 -16.56 13.26 30.13
CA GLU A 541 -17.39 12.07 30.43
C GLU A 541 -16.59 10.96 31.09
N TYR A 542 -15.32 10.80 30.72
CA TYR A 542 -14.45 9.70 31.18
C TYR A 542 -13.36 10.15 32.17
N GLU A 543 -13.46 11.38 32.71
CA GLU A 543 -12.54 11.94 33.72
C GLU A 543 -11.06 11.99 33.30
N GLY A 544 -10.78 12.20 32.05
CA GLY A 544 -9.42 12.32 31.52
C GLY A 544 -9.08 11.25 30.50
#